data_819ccd39a2f9fb476ec1e52970a0e154
#
_entry.id   819ccd39a2f9fb476ec1e52970a0e154
#
_cell.length_a   1.000
_cell.length_b   1.000
_cell.length_c   1.000
_cell.angle_alpha   90.00
_cell.angle_beta   90.00
_cell.angle_gamma   90.00
#
_symmetry.space_group_name_H-M   'P 1'
#
loop_
_entity.id
_entity.type
_entity.pdbx_description
1 polymer ?
#
loop_
_entity_poly.entity_id
_entity_poly.type
_entity_poly.pdbx_seq_one_letter_code
_entity_poly.pdbx_strand_id
1 'polypeptide(L)'
;MYDVQDEHLSKGVTESQIKKAAYHLRFFLVWVVFTSFYNIVTYHQFFNYQSTNYNIWFFVNSSINIFAWFITQQFIDSKKISLFNLDAWCQLVCLICGTSLGIGVLIINHYLIVENSQITGIHVLLSSLMSSSIYIIGIVYLTQRLRYFLFMFIPTTIPVLLAKTFFHDNVPDVYNFIFYSWSIVVLISAILTHKIHRHLNRLNIHNQFYLKQSKKHLNESEVLQSQLQLEIAKSKNIENELQLNNQLLEQKVKERTYDINRINESLQNHQANLDFAHE
;
A
#
# COMPACT_ATOMS: atom_id res chain seq x y z
N MET A 1 -11.37 -23.09 -8.89
CA MET A 1 -11.13 -22.46 -7.58
C MET A 1 -9.99 -21.42 -7.61
N TYR A 2 -8.94 -21.63 -8.39
CA TYR A 2 -7.83 -20.67 -8.60
C TYR A 2 -8.28 -19.38 -9.31
N ASP A 3 -9.13 -19.44 -10.33
CA ASP A 3 -9.58 -18.25 -11.10
C ASP A 3 -10.39 -17.24 -10.28
N VAL A 4 -11.22 -17.68 -9.35
CA VAL A 4 -12.04 -16.80 -8.50
C VAL A 4 -11.16 -16.06 -7.48
N GLN A 5 -10.10 -16.72 -6.99
CA GLN A 5 -9.15 -16.10 -6.08
C GLN A 5 -8.30 -15.01 -6.77
N ASP A 6 -7.91 -15.25 -8.02
CA ASP A 6 -7.16 -14.26 -8.83
C ASP A 6 -8.02 -13.05 -9.19
N GLU A 7 -9.32 -13.22 -9.43
CA GLU A 7 -10.24 -12.11 -9.70
C GLU A 7 -10.46 -11.23 -8.46
N HIS A 8 -10.65 -11.81 -7.28
CA HIS A 8 -10.75 -11.08 -6.01
C HIS A 8 -9.45 -10.34 -5.65
N LEU A 9 -8.29 -10.97 -5.88
CA LEU A 9 -6.99 -10.36 -5.70
C LEU A 9 -6.80 -9.17 -6.66
N SER A 10 -7.18 -9.34 -7.92
CA SER A 10 -7.07 -8.30 -8.95
C SER A 10 -7.96 -7.09 -8.66
N LYS A 11 -9.20 -7.30 -8.17
CA LYS A 11 -10.10 -6.23 -7.72
C LYS A 11 -9.54 -5.49 -6.51
N GLY A 12 -9.03 -6.22 -5.51
CA GLY A 12 -8.42 -5.62 -4.31
C GLY A 12 -7.17 -4.80 -4.62
N VAL A 13 -6.33 -5.25 -5.58
CA VAL A 13 -5.17 -4.48 -6.07
C VAL A 13 -5.63 -3.17 -6.71
N THR A 14 -6.66 -3.23 -7.57
CA THR A 14 -7.19 -2.07 -8.29
C THR A 14 -7.78 -1.04 -7.32
N GLU A 15 -8.57 -1.48 -6.34
CA GLU A 15 -9.14 -0.62 -5.30
C GLU A 15 -8.05 0.08 -4.48
N SER A 16 -7.07 -0.68 -4.00
CA SER A 16 -5.92 -0.14 -3.27
C SER A 16 -5.15 0.89 -4.08
N GLN A 17 -4.97 0.66 -5.39
CA GLN A 17 -4.28 1.60 -6.28
C GLN A 17 -5.05 2.90 -6.47
N ILE A 18 -6.39 2.85 -6.61
CA ILE A 18 -7.22 4.06 -6.76
C ILE A 18 -7.13 4.92 -5.49
N LYS A 19 -7.32 4.31 -4.32
CA LYS A 19 -7.27 5.04 -3.04
C LYS A 19 -5.90 5.66 -2.79
N LYS A 20 -4.82 4.91 -3.02
CA LYS A 20 -3.45 5.43 -2.88
C LYS A 20 -3.18 6.55 -3.89
N ALA A 21 -3.59 6.38 -5.14
CA ALA A 21 -3.40 7.40 -6.16
C ALA A 21 -4.16 8.68 -5.85
N ALA A 22 -5.40 8.60 -5.36
CA ALA A 22 -6.17 9.76 -4.91
C ALA A 22 -5.48 10.47 -3.72
N TYR A 23 -4.94 9.70 -2.77
CA TYR A 23 -4.17 10.25 -1.66
C TYR A 23 -2.91 10.98 -2.13
N HIS A 24 -2.17 10.39 -3.05
CA HIS A 24 -0.96 11.00 -3.62
C HIS A 24 -1.28 12.21 -4.51
N LEU A 25 -2.42 12.20 -5.21
CA LEU A 25 -2.87 13.35 -6.00
C LEU A 25 -3.00 14.61 -5.13
N ARG A 26 -3.47 14.50 -3.90
CA ARG A 26 -3.55 15.64 -2.97
C ARG A 26 -2.18 16.28 -2.72
N PHE A 27 -1.18 15.46 -2.44
CA PHE A 27 0.19 15.97 -2.24
C PHE A 27 0.73 16.60 -3.53
N PHE A 28 0.46 15.97 -4.67
CA PHE A 28 0.85 16.52 -5.96
C PHE A 28 0.23 17.92 -6.20
N LEU A 29 -1.06 18.12 -5.91
CA LEU A 29 -1.73 19.40 -6.09
C LEU A 29 -1.11 20.53 -5.21
N VAL A 30 -0.74 20.21 -3.97
CA VAL A 30 -0.02 21.14 -3.09
C VAL A 30 1.34 21.50 -3.70
N TRP A 31 2.07 20.51 -4.22
CA TRP A 31 3.35 20.77 -4.89
C TRP A 31 3.22 21.62 -6.14
N VAL A 32 2.16 21.43 -6.92
CA VAL A 32 1.88 22.27 -8.11
C VAL A 32 1.70 23.73 -7.70
N VAL A 33 0.96 24.00 -6.64
CA VAL A 33 0.79 25.37 -6.11
C VAL A 33 2.13 25.94 -5.65
N PHE A 34 2.91 25.15 -4.90
CA PHE A 34 4.19 25.56 -4.36
C PHE A 34 5.22 25.86 -5.46
N THR A 35 5.31 24.99 -6.47
CA THR A 35 6.21 25.19 -7.61
C THR A 35 5.77 26.37 -8.48
N SER A 36 4.47 26.58 -8.65
CA SER A 36 3.95 27.75 -9.36
C SER A 36 4.27 29.05 -8.64
N PHE A 37 4.15 29.07 -7.30
CA PHE A 37 4.55 30.22 -6.47
C PHE A 37 6.05 30.48 -6.56
N TYR A 38 6.87 29.43 -6.43
CA TYR A 38 8.32 29.56 -6.57
C TYR A 38 8.72 30.10 -7.93
N ASN A 39 8.07 29.64 -9.00
CA ASN A 39 8.29 30.13 -10.35
C ASN A 39 7.99 31.62 -10.48
N ILE A 40 6.85 32.12 -9.95
CA ILE A 40 6.49 33.53 -10.06
C ILE A 40 7.50 34.41 -9.31
N VAL A 41 7.93 34.01 -8.12
CA VAL A 41 8.94 34.72 -7.35
C VAL A 41 10.28 34.77 -8.10
N THR A 42 10.70 33.65 -8.65
CA THR A 42 11.94 33.52 -9.41
C THR A 42 11.92 34.40 -10.67
N TYR A 43 10.84 34.33 -11.45
CA TYR A 43 10.69 35.14 -12.65
C TYR A 43 10.65 36.63 -12.31
N HIS A 44 9.99 36.99 -11.22
CA HIS A 44 9.94 38.41 -10.80
C HIS A 44 11.30 38.93 -10.32
N GLN A 45 12.05 38.15 -9.54
CA GLN A 45 13.33 38.56 -8.97
C GLN A 45 14.49 38.51 -9.97
N PHE A 46 14.56 37.48 -10.79
CA PHE A 46 15.73 37.25 -11.64
C PHE A 46 15.56 37.78 -13.05
N PHE A 47 14.31 37.91 -13.55
CA PHE A 47 14.06 38.31 -14.92
C PHE A 47 13.31 39.66 -15.04
N ASN A 48 13.02 40.29 -13.92
CA ASN A 48 12.22 41.51 -13.84
C ASN A 48 10.89 41.39 -14.61
N TYR A 49 10.31 40.14 -14.54
CA TYR A 49 9.14 39.78 -15.29
C TYR A 49 7.87 40.26 -14.61
N GLN A 50 7.16 41.19 -15.25
CA GLN A 50 5.93 41.81 -14.73
C GLN A 50 4.75 41.59 -15.67
N SER A 51 4.58 40.38 -16.21
CA SER A 51 3.43 40.12 -17.05
C SER A 51 2.15 39.93 -16.22
N THR A 52 1.18 40.77 -16.48
CA THR A 52 -0.16 40.69 -15.90
C THR A 52 -0.81 39.31 -16.22
N ASN A 53 -0.63 38.84 -17.45
CA ASN A 53 -1.19 37.54 -17.90
C ASN A 53 -0.65 36.37 -17.11
N TYR A 54 0.65 36.37 -16.77
CA TYR A 54 1.25 35.32 -15.95
C TYR A 54 0.74 35.34 -14.50
N ASN A 55 0.61 36.54 -13.93
CA ASN A 55 0.06 36.71 -12.59
C ASN A 55 -1.40 36.23 -12.52
N ILE A 56 -2.24 36.57 -13.51
CA ILE A 56 -3.61 36.07 -13.60
C ILE A 56 -3.62 34.56 -13.70
N TRP A 57 -2.82 33.99 -14.61
CA TRP A 57 -2.70 32.55 -14.74
C TRP A 57 -2.31 31.88 -13.42
N PHE A 58 -1.32 32.42 -12.70
CA PHE A 58 -0.88 31.89 -11.42
C PHE A 58 -2.02 31.83 -10.40
N PHE A 59 -2.78 32.91 -10.24
CA PHE A 59 -3.91 32.95 -9.31
C PHE A 59 -5.00 31.97 -9.71
N VAL A 60 -5.34 31.88 -10.99
CA VAL A 60 -6.34 30.93 -11.51
C VAL A 60 -5.87 29.48 -11.31
N ASN A 61 -4.63 29.15 -11.70
CA ASN A 61 -4.06 27.82 -11.53
C ASN A 61 -4.02 27.41 -10.05
N SER A 62 -3.54 28.30 -9.17
CA SER A 62 -3.48 28.02 -7.73
C SER A 62 -4.87 27.80 -7.14
N SER A 63 -5.85 28.61 -7.51
CA SER A 63 -7.25 28.46 -7.05
C SER A 63 -7.86 27.13 -7.51
N ILE A 64 -7.65 26.74 -8.75
CA ILE A 64 -8.12 25.46 -9.30
C ILE A 64 -7.49 24.30 -8.51
N ASN A 65 -6.19 24.33 -8.26
CA ASN A 65 -5.50 23.23 -7.57
C ASN A 65 -5.90 23.14 -6.09
N ILE A 66 -6.08 24.28 -5.39
CA ILE A 66 -6.57 24.29 -4.00
C ILE A 66 -8.00 23.73 -3.93
N PHE A 67 -8.89 24.14 -4.85
CA PHE A 67 -10.25 23.67 -4.92
C PHE A 67 -10.32 22.15 -5.22
N ALA A 68 -9.52 21.69 -6.20
CA ALA A 68 -9.38 20.30 -6.54
C ALA A 68 -8.84 19.46 -5.36
N TRP A 69 -7.89 20.01 -4.61
CA TRP A 69 -7.37 19.38 -3.38
C TRP A 69 -8.49 19.19 -2.34
N PHE A 70 -9.29 20.22 -2.10
CA PHE A 70 -10.36 20.20 -1.12
C PHE A 70 -11.44 19.17 -1.49
N ILE A 71 -11.89 19.15 -2.75
CA ILE A 71 -12.88 18.17 -3.23
C ILE A 71 -12.32 16.75 -3.18
N THR A 72 -11.06 16.55 -3.58
CA THR A 72 -10.41 15.23 -3.51
C THR A 72 -10.35 14.73 -2.07
N GLN A 73 -10.10 15.63 -1.09
CA GLN A 73 -10.17 15.29 0.32
C GLN A 73 -11.57 14.81 0.73
N GLN A 74 -12.61 15.55 0.36
CA GLN A 74 -13.99 15.16 0.66
C GLN A 74 -14.36 13.80 0.04
N PHE A 75 -13.87 13.51 -1.16
CA PHE A 75 -14.09 12.24 -1.82
C PHE A 75 -13.39 11.07 -1.11
N ILE A 76 -12.18 11.28 -0.61
CA ILE A 76 -11.45 10.27 0.17
C ILE A 76 -12.15 9.97 1.49
N ASP A 77 -12.61 11.02 2.18
CA ASP A 77 -13.21 10.91 3.52
C ASP A 77 -14.67 10.38 3.46
N SER A 78 -15.32 10.52 2.31
CA SER A 78 -16.70 10.06 2.11
C SER A 78 -16.77 8.56 1.87
N LYS A 79 -17.37 7.81 2.81
CA LYS A 79 -17.64 6.37 2.65
C LYS A 79 -18.72 6.05 1.60
N LYS A 80 -19.44 7.06 1.10
CA LYS A 80 -20.59 6.90 0.19
C LYS A 80 -20.22 6.98 -1.29
N ILE A 81 -19.01 7.43 -1.63
CA ILE A 81 -18.61 7.64 -3.00
C ILE A 81 -18.08 6.34 -3.58
N SER A 82 -18.57 5.97 -4.76
CA SER A 82 -18.08 4.79 -5.46
C SER A 82 -16.63 4.98 -5.91
N LEU A 83 -15.86 3.90 -5.94
CA LEU A 83 -14.48 3.92 -6.43
C LEU A 83 -14.39 4.39 -7.89
N PHE A 84 -15.42 4.12 -8.69
CA PHE A 84 -15.51 4.58 -10.07
C PHE A 84 -15.56 6.11 -10.14
N ASN A 85 -16.38 6.75 -9.30
CA ASN A 85 -16.48 8.21 -9.27
C ASN A 85 -15.19 8.86 -8.77
N LEU A 86 -14.51 8.24 -7.79
CA LEU A 86 -13.21 8.71 -7.31
C LEU A 86 -12.14 8.61 -8.41
N ASP A 87 -12.11 7.50 -9.16
CA ASP A 87 -11.16 7.30 -10.27
C ASP A 87 -11.41 8.33 -11.39
N ALA A 88 -12.67 8.53 -11.78
CA ALA A 88 -13.06 9.53 -12.80
C ALA A 88 -12.73 10.96 -12.36
N TRP A 89 -12.98 11.30 -11.10
CA TRP A 89 -12.61 12.59 -10.52
C TRP A 89 -11.09 12.83 -10.57
N CYS A 90 -10.29 11.85 -10.15
CA CYS A 90 -8.83 11.97 -10.20
C CYS A 90 -8.30 12.18 -11.62
N GLN A 91 -8.89 11.48 -12.61
CA GLN A 91 -8.53 11.67 -14.02
C GLN A 91 -8.87 13.09 -14.50
N LEU A 92 -10.06 13.58 -14.18
CA LEU A 92 -10.50 14.94 -14.51
C LEU A 92 -9.58 16.00 -13.91
N VAL A 93 -9.24 15.86 -12.63
CA VAL A 93 -8.31 16.78 -11.94
C VAL A 93 -6.93 16.78 -12.60
N CYS A 94 -6.39 15.61 -12.95
CA CYS A 94 -5.12 15.51 -13.66
C CYS A 94 -5.16 16.19 -15.03
N LEU A 95 -6.27 16.04 -15.77
CA LEU A 95 -6.49 16.70 -17.07
C LEU A 95 -6.53 18.24 -16.92
N ILE A 96 -7.31 18.75 -15.98
CA ILE A 96 -7.43 20.19 -15.72
C ILE A 96 -6.09 20.77 -15.27
N CYS A 97 -5.38 20.09 -14.35
CA CYS A 97 -4.07 20.50 -13.88
C CYS A 97 -3.06 20.51 -15.04
N GLY A 98 -3.04 19.48 -15.87
CA GLY A 98 -2.15 19.40 -17.03
C GLY A 98 -2.40 20.50 -18.06
N THR A 99 -3.67 20.78 -18.40
CA THR A 99 -4.02 21.87 -19.30
C THR A 99 -3.66 23.23 -18.72
N SER A 100 -3.91 23.49 -17.46
CA SER A 100 -3.54 24.74 -16.80
C SER A 100 -2.02 24.96 -16.78
N LEU A 101 -1.24 23.91 -16.49
CA LEU A 101 0.22 23.96 -16.55
C LEU A 101 0.71 24.20 -17.98
N GLY A 102 0.12 23.55 -18.99
CA GLY A 102 0.45 23.77 -20.39
C GLY A 102 0.21 25.20 -20.85
N ILE A 103 -0.89 25.81 -20.44
CA ILE A 103 -1.18 27.23 -20.71
C ILE A 103 -0.11 28.12 -20.04
N GLY A 104 0.28 27.82 -18.80
CA GLY A 104 1.34 28.57 -18.11
C GLY A 104 2.67 28.53 -18.85
N VAL A 105 3.05 27.36 -19.34
CA VAL A 105 4.26 27.18 -20.16
C VAL A 105 4.18 27.99 -21.45
N LEU A 106 3.01 28.03 -22.12
CA LEU A 106 2.81 28.87 -23.31
C LEU A 106 2.99 30.36 -23.00
N ILE A 107 2.38 30.85 -21.91
CA ILE A 107 2.48 32.26 -21.51
C ILE A 107 3.94 32.64 -21.23
N ILE A 108 4.68 31.78 -20.52
CA ILE A 108 6.10 32.00 -20.24
C ILE A 108 6.91 31.99 -21.54
N ASN A 109 6.70 31.00 -22.39
CA ASN A 109 7.43 30.90 -23.67
C ASN A 109 7.14 32.06 -24.59
N HIS A 110 5.88 32.51 -24.69
CA HIS A 110 5.51 33.68 -25.47
C HIS A 110 6.31 34.91 -25.02
N TYR A 111 6.34 35.18 -23.72
CA TYR A 111 7.08 36.31 -23.18
C TYR A 111 8.60 36.21 -23.43
N LEU A 112 9.18 35.06 -23.07
CA LEU A 112 10.62 34.87 -23.20
C LEU A 112 11.10 34.92 -24.66
N ILE A 113 10.29 34.47 -25.59
CA ILE A 113 10.70 34.34 -27.01
C ILE A 113 10.34 35.64 -27.79
N VAL A 114 9.19 36.22 -27.53
CA VAL A 114 8.66 37.34 -28.35
C VAL A 114 8.99 38.69 -27.75
N GLU A 115 8.88 38.87 -26.46
CA GLU A 115 9.03 40.17 -25.82
C GLU A 115 10.49 40.48 -25.37
N ASN A 116 11.30 39.43 -25.16
CA ASN A 116 12.66 39.60 -24.64
C ASN A 116 13.71 39.01 -25.58
N SER A 117 14.15 39.81 -26.55
CA SER A 117 15.14 39.42 -27.58
C SER A 117 16.55 39.11 -27.06
N GLN A 118 16.83 39.37 -25.76
CA GLN A 118 18.13 39.09 -25.12
C GLN A 118 18.18 37.79 -24.35
N ILE A 119 17.38 36.78 -24.72
CA ILE A 119 17.35 35.48 -24.03
C ILE A 119 18.70 34.80 -24.17
N THR A 120 19.43 34.74 -23.08
CA THR A 120 20.59 33.85 -22.96
C THR A 120 20.15 32.40 -22.79
N GLY A 121 20.92 31.43 -23.32
CA GLY A 121 20.62 30.00 -23.20
C GLY A 121 20.36 29.52 -21.74
N ILE A 122 20.85 30.30 -20.74
CA ILE A 122 20.61 30.07 -19.31
C ILE A 122 19.13 30.22 -18.95
N HIS A 123 18.39 31.15 -19.53
CA HIS A 123 16.97 31.39 -19.24
C HIS A 123 16.11 30.18 -19.74
N VAL A 124 16.44 29.70 -20.93
CA VAL A 124 15.80 28.52 -21.51
C VAL A 124 16.07 27.27 -20.66
N LEU A 125 17.32 27.12 -20.21
CA LEU A 125 17.70 26.00 -19.35
C LEU A 125 16.98 26.03 -18.01
N LEU A 126 16.85 27.20 -17.38
CA LEU A 126 16.18 27.37 -16.09
C LEU A 126 14.66 27.06 -16.21
N SER A 127 14.02 27.57 -17.26
CA SER A 127 12.60 27.27 -17.55
C SER A 127 12.35 25.79 -17.78
N SER A 128 13.28 25.12 -18.48
CA SER A 128 13.20 23.67 -18.72
C SER A 128 13.39 22.88 -17.43
N LEU A 129 14.31 23.26 -16.57
CA LEU A 129 14.54 22.63 -15.27
C LEU A 129 13.32 22.77 -14.34
N MET A 130 12.70 23.94 -14.32
CA MET A 130 11.50 24.20 -13.52
C MET A 130 10.31 23.38 -13.99
N SER A 131 10.07 23.33 -15.30
CA SER A 131 9.02 22.47 -15.88
C SER A 131 9.28 20.98 -15.59
N SER A 132 10.55 20.59 -15.62
CA SER A 132 11.00 19.22 -15.34
C SER A 132 10.70 18.80 -13.90
N SER A 133 10.78 19.72 -12.93
CA SER A 133 10.48 19.42 -11.53
C SER A 133 9.03 18.93 -11.35
N ILE A 134 8.08 19.55 -12.04
CA ILE A 134 6.65 19.15 -12.00
C ILE A 134 6.47 17.73 -12.57
N TYR A 135 7.16 17.39 -13.65
CA TYR A 135 7.10 16.04 -14.22
C TYR A 135 7.70 14.98 -13.31
N ILE A 136 8.85 15.28 -12.68
CA ILE A 136 9.48 14.35 -11.71
C ILE A 136 8.54 14.09 -10.55
N ILE A 137 7.94 15.15 -9.99
CA ILE A 137 6.95 15.04 -8.93
C ILE A 137 5.71 14.27 -9.41
N GLY A 138 5.24 14.54 -10.62
CA GLY A 138 4.16 13.78 -11.25
C GLY A 138 4.48 12.29 -11.37
N ILE A 139 5.72 11.92 -11.75
CA ILE A 139 6.17 10.53 -11.76
C ILE A 139 6.05 9.91 -10.38
N VAL A 140 6.52 10.56 -9.33
CA VAL A 140 6.51 10.03 -7.97
C VAL A 140 5.09 9.80 -7.47
N TYR A 141 4.19 10.76 -7.68
CA TYR A 141 2.86 10.73 -7.08
C TYR A 141 1.77 10.11 -7.95
N LEU A 142 1.84 10.26 -9.28
CA LEU A 142 0.76 9.86 -10.18
C LEU A 142 0.97 8.50 -10.86
N THR A 143 2.20 7.97 -10.91
CA THR A 143 2.49 6.71 -11.62
C THR A 143 1.93 5.46 -10.94
N GLN A 144 1.37 5.57 -9.75
CA GLN A 144 0.58 4.47 -9.17
C GLN A 144 -0.56 4.05 -10.09
N ARG A 145 -1.13 5.03 -10.81
CA ARG A 145 -2.04 4.84 -11.93
C ARG A 145 -1.48 5.61 -13.14
N LEU A 146 -0.90 4.91 -14.09
CA LEU A 146 -0.28 5.51 -15.29
C LEU A 146 -1.24 6.45 -16.03
N ARG A 147 -2.54 6.15 -16.01
CA ARG A 147 -3.58 7.01 -16.62
C ARG A 147 -3.56 8.42 -16.05
N TYR A 148 -3.42 8.60 -14.73
CA TYR A 148 -3.41 9.93 -14.10
C TYR A 148 -2.21 10.73 -14.58
N PHE A 149 -1.05 10.09 -14.64
CA PHE A 149 0.15 10.71 -15.18
C PHE A 149 -0.05 11.13 -16.65
N LEU A 150 -0.60 10.26 -17.49
CA LEU A 150 -0.84 10.56 -18.90
C LEU A 150 -1.87 11.69 -19.10
N PHE A 151 -2.95 11.71 -18.30
CA PHE A 151 -3.94 12.79 -18.33
C PHE A 151 -3.36 14.15 -17.91
N MET A 152 -2.31 14.19 -17.11
CA MET A 152 -1.57 15.39 -16.80
C MET A 152 -0.49 15.69 -17.85
N PHE A 153 0.32 14.70 -18.22
CA PHE A 153 1.50 14.85 -19.06
C PHE A 153 1.16 15.30 -20.49
N ILE A 154 0.17 14.64 -21.12
CA ILE A 154 -0.20 14.95 -22.51
C ILE A 154 -0.68 16.40 -22.69
N PRO A 155 -1.65 16.91 -21.91
CA PRO A 155 -2.09 18.29 -22.04
C PRO A 155 -1.02 19.33 -21.67
N THR A 156 -0.06 18.96 -20.81
CA THR A 156 1.06 19.85 -20.48
C THR A 156 2.08 19.94 -21.62
N THR A 157 2.31 18.82 -22.33
CA THR A 157 3.32 18.76 -23.39
C THR A 157 2.82 19.27 -24.75
N ILE A 158 1.53 19.08 -25.09
CA ILE A 158 0.95 19.53 -26.37
C ILE A 158 1.19 21.02 -26.62
N PRO A 159 0.91 21.95 -25.69
CA PRO A 159 1.14 23.36 -25.91
C PRO A 159 2.61 23.70 -26.19
N VAL A 160 3.54 23.01 -25.56
CA VAL A 160 4.99 23.20 -25.81
C VAL A 160 5.38 22.73 -27.21
N LEU A 161 4.81 21.60 -27.66
CA LEU A 161 4.99 21.09 -29.02
C LEU A 161 4.43 22.06 -30.06
N LEU A 162 3.25 22.65 -29.77
CA LEU A 162 2.59 23.62 -30.64
C LEU A 162 3.28 24.99 -30.61
N ALA A 163 4.00 25.31 -29.55
CA ALA A 163 4.73 26.60 -29.44
C ALA A 163 5.67 26.80 -30.64
N LYS A 164 6.31 25.75 -31.15
CA LYS A 164 7.13 25.80 -32.37
C LYS A 164 6.34 26.24 -33.60
N THR A 165 5.10 25.77 -33.76
CA THR A 165 4.26 26.13 -34.90
C THR A 165 3.75 27.56 -34.85
N PHE A 166 3.57 28.11 -33.65
CA PHE A 166 3.11 29.48 -33.42
C PHE A 166 4.24 30.51 -33.36
N PHE A 167 5.45 30.11 -32.98
CA PHE A 167 6.60 31.01 -32.75
C PHE A 167 7.80 30.63 -33.65
N HIS A 168 7.54 30.24 -34.86
CA HIS A 168 8.39 29.50 -35.79
C HIS A 168 9.82 30.01 -35.97
N ASP A 169 10.09 31.29 -35.90
CA ASP A 169 11.39 31.87 -36.25
C ASP A 169 12.30 32.15 -35.05
N ASN A 170 11.81 32.04 -33.80
CA ASN A 170 12.53 32.52 -32.63
C ASN A 170 12.95 31.41 -31.64
N VAL A 171 12.50 30.14 -31.84
CA VAL A 171 12.86 29.05 -30.94
C VAL A 171 14.08 28.31 -31.45
N PRO A 172 15.21 28.30 -30.73
CA PRO A 172 16.38 27.54 -31.15
C PRO A 172 16.09 26.05 -31.27
N ASP A 173 16.57 25.41 -32.32
CA ASP A 173 16.37 23.96 -32.56
C ASP A 173 16.93 23.10 -31.41
N VAL A 174 17.97 23.54 -30.75
CA VAL A 174 18.55 22.88 -29.57
C VAL A 174 17.53 22.79 -28.41
N TYR A 175 16.70 23.82 -28.21
CA TYR A 175 15.65 23.81 -27.19
C TYR A 175 14.60 22.70 -27.46
N ASN A 176 14.16 22.63 -28.71
CA ASN A 176 13.22 21.57 -29.11
C ASN A 176 13.81 20.18 -28.93
N PHE A 177 15.07 19.97 -29.32
CA PHE A 177 15.76 18.69 -29.13
C PHE A 177 15.85 18.29 -27.64
N ILE A 178 16.25 19.22 -26.77
CA ILE A 178 16.32 19.00 -25.33
C ILE A 178 14.92 18.65 -24.78
N PHE A 179 13.90 19.41 -25.16
CA PHE A 179 12.53 19.19 -24.68
C PHE A 179 11.97 17.83 -25.14
N TYR A 180 12.14 17.45 -26.41
CA TYR A 180 11.69 16.15 -26.91
C TYR A 180 12.43 14.99 -26.20
N SER A 181 13.75 15.08 -26.12
CA SER A 181 14.57 14.06 -25.45
C SER A 181 14.14 13.88 -23.99
N TRP A 182 13.94 15.00 -23.29
CA TRP A 182 13.49 15.01 -21.91
C TRP A 182 12.08 14.42 -21.75
N SER A 183 11.14 14.79 -22.63
CA SER A 183 9.78 14.24 -22.59
C SER A 183 9.75 12.73 -22.78
N ILE A 184 10.61 12.19 -23.66
CA ILE A 184 10.77 10.74 -23.84
C ILE A 184 11.32 10.09 -22.57
N VAL A 185 12.37 10.65 -21.97
CA VAL A 185 12.94 10.13 -20.71
C VAL A 185 11.93 10.11 -19.59
N VAL A 186 11.15 11.20 -19.44
CA VAL A 186 10.08 11.31 -18.45
C VAL A 186 9.01 10.24 -18.66
N LEU A 187 8.58 10.03 -19.89
CA LEU A 187 7.56 9.03 -20.23
C LEU A 187 8.07 7.60 -19.93
N ILE A 188 9.30 7.27 -20.34
CA ILE A 188 9.91 5.97 -20.04
C ILE A 188 10.02 5.77 -18.53
N SER A 189 10.49 6.77 -17.80
CA SER A 189 10.60 6.73 -16.34
C SER A 189 9.25 6.51 -15.67
N ALA A 190 8.20 7.16 -16.16
CA ALA A 190 6.84 6.97 -15.65
C ALA A 190 6.33 5.53 -15.87
N ILE A 191 6.55 4.96 -17.05
CA ILE A 191 6.17 3.58 -17.36
C ILE A 191 6.93 2.58 -16.46
N LEU A 192 8.24 2.76 -16.28
CA LEU A 192 9.06 1.90 -15.43
C LEU A 192 8.61 1.98 -13.97
N THR A 193 8.42 3.19 -13.46
CA THR A 193 7.94 3.42 -12.09
C THR A 193 6.55 2.81 -11.87
N HIS A 194 5.64 2.94 -12.85
CA HIS A 194 4.34 2.28 -12.79
C HIS A 194 4.45 0.75 -12.70
N LYS A 195 5.33 0.13 -13.50
CA LYS A 195 5.57 -1.32 -13.44
C LYS A 195 6.09 -1.74 -12.06
N ILE A 196 7.04 -0.98 -11.49
CA ILE A 196 7.59 -1.23 -10.15
C ILE A 196 6.49 -1.12 -9.09
N HIS A 197 5.70 -0.05 -9.10
CA HIS A 197 4.59 0.12 -8.16
C HIS A 197 3.56 -1.01 -8.25
N ARG A 198 3.23 -1.44 -9.46
CA ARG A 198 2.30 -2.56 -9.66
C ARG A 198 2.86 -3.87 -9.10
N HIS A 199 4.15 -4.11 -9.28
CA HIS A 199 4.82 -5.30 -8.74
C HIS A 199 4.86 -5.27 -7.21
N LEU A 200 5.28 -4.15 -6.61
CA LEU A 200 5.32 -3.96 -5.16
C LEU A 200 3.94 -4.10 -4.51
N ASN A 201 2.90 -3.56 -5.13
CA ASN A 201 1.54 -3.72 -4.63
C ASN A 201 1.07 -5.18 -4.64
N ARG A 202 1.40 -5.95 -5.69
CA ARG A 202 1.11 -7.40 -5.73
C ARG A 202 1.84 -8.14 -4.62
N LEU A 203 3.15 -7.89 -4.44
CA LEU A 203 3.93 -8.50 -3.37
C LEU A 203 3.36 -8.18 -1.98
N ASN A 204 2.97 -6.93 -1.75
CA ASN A 204 2.40 -6.51 -0.46
C ASN A 204 1.07 -7.23 -0.16
N ILE A 205 0.20 -7.40 -1.15
CA ILE A 205 -1.06 -8.14 -0.98
C ILE A 205 -0.79 -9.62 -0.71
N HIS A 206 0.15 -10.24 -1.45
CA HIS A 206 0.58 -11.61 -1.18
C HIS A 206 1.12 -11.77 0.25
N ASN A 207 2.02 -10.86 0.67
CA ASN A 207 2.56 -10.90 2.02
C ASN A 207 1.47 -10.75 3.10
N GLN A 208 0.50 -9.86 2.91
CA GLN A 208 -0.62 -9.72 3.84
C GLN A 208 -1.48 -10.99 3.89
N PHE A 209 -1.70 -11.65 2.75
CA PHE A 209 -2.41 -12.92 2.69
C PHE A 209 -1.66 -14.01 3.46
N TYR A 210 -0.35 -14.19 3.21
CA TYR A 210 0.46 -15.16 3.93
C TYR A 210 0.54 -14.89 5.43
N LEU A 211 0.67 -13.63 5.85
CA LEU A 211 0.64 -13.26 7.25
C LEU A 211 -0.70 -13.61 7.92
N LYS A 212 -1.81 -13.40 7.21
CA LYS A 212 -3.14 -13.76 7.72
C LYS A 212 -3.30 -15.27 7.84
N GLN A 213 -2.82 -16.03 6.87
CA GLN A 213 -2.83 -17.48 6.89
C GLN A 213 -1.93 -18.03 8.00
N SER A 214 -0.71 -17.51 8.15
CA SER A 214 0.22 -17.90 9.22
C SER A 214 -0.37 -17.64 10.61
N LYS A 215 -1.02 -16.48 10.83
CA LYS A 215 -1.72 -16.20 12.09
C LYS A 215 -2.85 -17.19 12.38
N LYS A 216 -3.60 -17.60 11.32
CA LYS A 216 -4.66 -18.61 11.49
C LYS A 216 -4.06 -19.94 11.93
N HIS A 217 -3.00 -20.40 11.28
CA HIS A 217 -2.33 -21.66 11.66
C HIS A 217 -1.70 -21.60 13.06
N LEU A 218 -1.16 -20.43 13.46
CA LEU A 218 -0.66 -20.26 14.82
C LEU A 218 -1.77 -20.43 15.85
N ASN A 219 -2.91 -19.78 15.67
CA ASN A 219 -4.06 -19.91 16.56
C ASN A 219 -4.59 -21.35 16.61
N GLU A 220 -4.68 -22.03 15.46
CA GLU A 220 -5.08 -23.44 15.40
C GLU A 220 -4.10 -24.33 16.17
N SER A 221 -2.80 -24.07 16.05
CA SER A 221 -1.74 -24.78 16.80
C SER A 221 -1.83 -24.54 18.31
N GLU A 222 -2.09 -23.32 18.76
CA GLU A 222 -2.27 -22.97 20.17
C GLU A 222 -3.49 -23.70 20.78
N VAL A 223 -4.60 -23.76 20.03
CA VAL A 223 -5.80 -24.50 20.47
C VAL A 223 -5.49 -25.99 20.59
N LEU A 224 -4.82 -26.56 19.60
CA LEU A 224 -4.43 -27.97 19.63
C LEU A 224 -3.49 -28.30 20.79
N GLN A 225 -2.52 -27.42 21.07
CA GLN A 225 -1.60 -27.55 22.18
C GLN A 225 -2.33 -27.51 23.54
N SER A 226 -3.31 -26.62 23.69
CA SER A 226 -4.11 -26.54 24.91
C SER A 226 -4.96 -27.82 25.13
N GLN A 227 -5.55 -28.34 24.04
CA GLN A 227 -6.30 -29.62 24.08
C GLN A 227 -5.40 -30.78 24.48
N LEU A 228 -4.21 -30.87 23.89
CA LEU A 228 -3.23 -31.92 24.22
C LEU A 228 -2.80 -31.87 25.69
N GLN A 229 -2.55 -30.68 26.24
CA GLN A 229 -2.23 -30.50 27.64
C GLN A 229 -3.36 -30.99 28.57
N LEU A 230 -4.60 -30.75 28.17
CA LEU A 230 -5.77 -31.19 28.93
C LEU A 230 -5.94 -32.72 28.89
N GLU A 231 -5.64 -33.34 27.75
CA GLU A 231 -5.63 -34.81 27.62
C GLU A 231 -4.52 -35.46 28.44
N ILE A 232 -3.31 -34.89 28.42
CA ILE A 232 -2.19 -35.36 29.24
C ILE A 232 -2.54 -35.29 30.72
N ALA A 233 -3.16 -34.17 31.18
CA ALA A 233 -3.59 -34.02 32.55
C ALA A 233 -4.64 -35.09 32.97
N LYS A 234 -5.62 -35.37 32.10
CA LYS A 234 -6.62 -36.46 32.32
C LYS A 234 -5.97 -37.83 32.39
N SER A 235 -5.06 -38.16 31.46
CA SER A 235 -4.34 -39.42 31.46
C SER A 235 -3.56 -39.63 32.73
N LYS A 236 -2.86 -38.58 33.21
CA LYS A 236 -2.13 -38.62 34.48
C LYS A 236 -3.03 -38.85 35.71
N ASN A 237 -4.21 -38.28 35.74
CA ASN A 237 -5.17 -38.51 36.81
C ASN A 237 -5.67 -39.97 36.81
N ILE A 238 -5.97 -40.52 35.62
CA ILE A 238 -6.38 -41.96 35.48
C ILE A 238 -5.23 -42.87 35.95
N GLU A 239 -4.00 -42.58 35.58
CA GLU A 239 -2.83 -43.33 36.01
C GLU A 239 -2.68 -43.32 37.57
N ASN A 240 -2.86 -42.18 38.21
CA ASN A 240 -2.83 -42.03 39.65
C ASN A 240 -3.97 -42.83 40.32
N GLU A 241 -5.20 -42.77 39.79
CA GLU A 241 -6.32 -43.58 40.31
C GLU A 241 -6.10 -45.10 40.17
N LEU A 242 -5.52 -45.50 39.05
CA LEU A 242 -5.18 -46.92 38.80
C LEU A 242 -4.10 -47.40 39.77
N GLN A 243 -3.10 -46.57 40.05
CA GLN A 243 -2.04 -46.88 41.03
C GLN A 243 -2.61 -47.01 42.43
N LEU A 244 -3.52 -46.12 42.83
CA LEU A 244 -4.19 -46.17 44.13
C LEU A 244 -5.05 -47.47 44.27
N ASN A 245 -5.83 -47.79 43.22
CA ASN A 245 -6.64 -48.99 43.22
C ASN A 245 -5.79 -50.26 43.30
N ASN A 246 -4.66 -50.31 42.60
CA ASN A 246 -3.72 -51.45 42.70
C ASN A 246 -3.17 -51.61 44.13
N GLN A 247 -2.78 -50.52 44.80
CA GLN A 247 -2.35 -50.58 46.18
C GLN A 247 -3.42 -51.10 47.14
N LEU A 248 -4.68 -50.64 46.96
CA LEU A 248 -5.83 -51.12 47.75
C LEU A 248 -6.10 -52.62 47.49
N LEU A 249 -5.95 -53.07 46.25
CA LEU A 249 -6.11 -54.50 45.89
C LEU A 249 -5.01 -55.35 46.54
N GLU A 250 -3.77 -54.93 46.47
CA GLU A 250 -2.66 -55.62 47.12
C GLU A 250 -2.86 -55.73 48.64
N GLN A 251 -3.34 -54.66 49.31
CA GLN A 251 -3.66 -54.70 50.72
C GLN A 251 -4.79 -55.70 51.02
N LYS A 252 -5.87 -55.70 50.27
CA LYS A 252 -6.99 -56.66 50.39
C LYS A 252 -6.53 -58.12 50.18
N VAL A 253 -5.64 -58.33 49.22
CA VAL A 253 -5.07 -59.69 48.98
C VAL A 253 -4.24 -60.14 50.18
N LYS A 254 -3.41 -59.27 50.77
CA LYS A 254 -2.66 -59.57 51.96
C LYS A 254 -3.55 -59.90 53.16
N GLU A 255 -4.57 -59.10 53.41
CA GLU A 255 -5.55 -59.33 54.46
C GLU A 255 -6.27 -60.70 54.30
N ARG A 256 -6.75 -60.97 53.10
CA ARG A 256 -7.41 -62.25 52.78
C ARG A 256 -6.47 -63.43 52.90
N THR A 257 -5.21 -63.31 52.51
CA THR A 257 -4.20 -64.34 52.63
C THR A 257 -3.92 -64.63 54.10
N TYR A 258 -3.82 -63.59 54.93
CA TYR A 258 -3.66 -63.74 56.38
C TYR A 258 -4.87 -64.45 57.00
N ASP A 259 -6.09 -64.09 56.68
CA ASP A 259 -7.31 -64.76 57.17
C ASP A 259 -7.39 -66.22 56.76
N ILE A 260 -7.02 -66.55 55.51
CA ILE A 260 -6.97 -67.93 55.02
C ILE A 260 -5.93 -68.74 55.82
N ASN A 261 -4.74 -68.20 56.05
CA ASN A 261 -3.72 -68.87 56.82
C ASN A 261 -4.18 -69.13 58.26
N ARG A 262 -4.84 -68.17 58.91
CA ARG A 262 -5.38 -68.30 60.26
C ARG A 262 -6.48 -69.35 60.32
N ILE A 263 -7.36 -69.46 59.32
CA ILE A 263 -8.40 -70.48 59.21
C ILE A 263 -7.74 -71.84 59.03
N ASN A 264 -6.72 -72.00 58.20
CA ASN A 264 -6.01 -73.24 57.95
C ASN A 264 -5.30 -73.76 59.22
N GLU A 265 -4.64 -72.86 59.97
CA GLU A 265 -4.04 -73.22 61.23
C GLU A 265 -5.10 -73.65 62.27
N SER A 266 -6.24 -72.98 62.33
CA SER A 266 -7.37 -73.45 63.18
C SER A 266 -7.93 -74.82 62.77
N LEU A 267 -8.02 -75.06 61.49
CA LEU A 267 -8.49 -76.38 60.98
C LEU A 267 -7.47 -77.50 61.29
N GLN A 268 -6.20 -77.27 61.09
CA GLN A 268 -5.11 -78.22 61.48
C GLN A 268 -5.14 -78.55 62.98
N ASN A 269 -5.30 -77.53 63.79
CA ASN A 269 -5.39 -77.71 65.28
C ASN A 269 -6.68 -78.53 65.62
N HIS A 270 -7.79 -78.26 64.88
CA HIS A 270 -9.02 -79.03 65.14
C HIS A 270 -8.87 -80.48 64.72
N GLN A 271 -8.21 -80.70 63.57
CA GLN A 271 -7.93 -82.04 63.06
C GLN A 271 -7.00 -82.80 64.00
N ALA A 272 -5.96 -82.24 64.48
CA ALA A 272 -5.05 -82.80 65.47
C ALA A 272 -5.78 -83.17 66.79
N ASN A 273 -6.75 -82.33 67.24
CA ASN A 273 -7.53 -82.60 68.46
C ASN A 273 -8.55 -83.71 68.20
N LEU A 274 -9.08 -83.90 67.00
CA LEU A 274 -9.93 -84.99 66.65
C LEU A 274 -9.18 -86.32 66.54
N ASP A 275 -7.99 -86.29 65.98
CA ASP A 275 -7.10 -87.47 65.91
C ASP A 275 -6.73 -87.97 67.32
N PHE A 276 -6.45 -86.96 68.27
CA PHE A 276 -6.19 -87.30 69.63
C PHE A 276 -7.40 -87.86 70.43
N ALA A 277 -8.62 -87.52 70.02
CA ALA A 277 -9.86 -88.01 70.65
C ALA A 277 -10.29 -89.40 70.10
N HIS A 278 -9.64 -89.88 69.04
CA HIS A 278 -9.89 -91.19 68.43
C HIS A 278 -8.85 -92.26 68.88
N GLU A 279 -7.75 -91.92 69.50
CA GLU A 279 -6.86 -92.85 70.19
C GLU A 279 -7.39 -93.15 71.58
#